data_105cab09ad8d8d52ade0daf4a350b168
#
_entry.id   105cab09ad8d8d52ade0daf4a350b168
#
_cell.length_a   1.000
_cell.length_b   1.000
_cell.length_c   1.000
_cell.angle_alpha   90.00
_cell.angle_beta   90.00
_cell.angle_gamma   90.00
#
_symmetry.space_group_name_H-M   'P 1'
#
loop_
_entity.id
_entity.type
_entity.pdbx_description
1 polymer ?
#
loop_
_entity_poly.entity_id
_entity_poly.type
_entity_poly.pdbx_seq_one_letter_code
_entity_poly.pdbx_strand_id
1 'polypeptide(L)'
;KLNARMYTYFFINGILLLFTYPLLFLLEKTFGFTSNVTLVELSNINSDLLRQMSETVPGTFQHSMQVANLAAEAAIRIGAKSQLVRTGALYHDIGKMENPAFFTENQSGGVNPHKNLNYEQSAQVVISHVTDGLKLADKHNLPKVIKDFISTHHGRGKTKFFYISWKNEHPDEEPNEELFTYPGPNPFSKETAILMMADAVEAASRSLPEYTEETISNLVDKIIDSQVAEGYFKECPITFKDIATIKTVFKEKLKIAYHTRISYPELKK
;
A
#
# COMPACT_ATOMS: atom_id res chain seq x y z
N LYS A 1 -8.08 -11.64 57.91
CA LYS A 1 -9.39 -11.04 57.53
C LYS A 1 -9.19 -10.33 56.19
N LEU A 2 -9.73 -10.91 55.13
CA LEU A 2 -9.79 -10.24 53.85
C LEU A 2 -10.65 -8.97 54.00
N ASN A 3 -10.07 -7.84 53.61
CA ASN A 3 -10.68 -6.54 53.83
C ASN A 3 -11.75 -6.32 52.75
N ALA A 4 -13.04 -6.22 53.15
CA ALA A 4 -14.16 -6.00 52.24
C ALA A 4 -13.94 -4.81 51.29
N ARG A 5 -13.25 -3.76 51.74
CA ARG A 5 -12.85 -2.62 50.91
C ARG A 5 -11.96 -3.02 49.73
N MET A 6 -11.06 -3.98 49.90
CA MET A 6 -10.18 -4.44 48.83
C MET A 6 -10.98 -5.12 47.69
N TYR A 7 -11.96 -5.95 48.02
CA TYR A 7 -12.87 -6.55 47.04
C TYR A 7 -13.71 -5.51 46.32
N THR A 8 -14.22 -4.50 47.06
CA THR A 8 -14.97 -3.40 46.44
C THR A 8 -14.10 -2.65 45.40
N TYR A 9 -12.85 -2.33 45.73
CA TYR A 9 -11.94 -1.68 44.77
C TYR A 9 -11.62 -2.56 43.58
N PHE A 10 -11.37 -3.86 43.75
CA PHE A 10 -11.17 -4.77 42.63
C PHE A 10 -12.39 -4.87 41.74
N PHE A 11 -13.60 -4.90 42.33
CA PHE A 11 -14.84 -4.95 41.58
C PHE A 11 -15.07 -3.65 40.79
N ILE A 12 -14.84 -2.49 41.39
CA ILE A 12 -14.95 -1.18 40.74
C ILE A 12 -13.91 -1.09 39.59
N ASN A 13 -12.66 -1.50 39.83
CA ASN A 13 -11.63 -1.53 38.78
C ASN A 13 -12.02 -2.47 37.65
N GLY A 14 -12.58 -3.63 37.92
CA GLY A 14 -13.09 -4.55 36.89
C GLY A 14 -14.19 -3.90 36.04
N ILE A 15 -15.12 -3.20 36.64
CA ILE A 15 -16.16 -2.44 35.91
C ILE A 15 -15.51 -1.33 35.08
N LEU A 16 -14.60 -0.55 35.64
CA LEU A 16 -13.92 0.52 34.87
C LEU A 16 -13.14 -0.01 33.68
N LEU A 17 -12.50 -1.18 33.80
CA LEU A 17 -11.80 -1.84 32.67
C LEU A 17 -12.77 -2.22 31.55
N LEU A 18 -14.01 -2.66 31.87
CA LEU A 18 -15.02 -2.96 30.84
C LEU A 18 -15.41 -1.73 30.01
N PHE A 19 -15.33 -0.53 30.61
CA PHE A 19 -15.61 0.72 29.91
C PHE A 19 -14.43 1.25 29.10
N THR A 20 -13.24 0.67 29.18
CA THR A 20 -12.04 1.17 28.49
C THR A 20 -12.22 1.16 26.96
N TYR A 21 -12.75 0.08 26.39
CA TYR A 21 -12.97 -0.02 24.93
C TYR A 21 -14.05 0.95 24.42
N PRO A 22 -15.26 1.00 25.02
CA PRO A 22 -16.27 2.00 24.63
C PRO A 22 -15.76 3.45 24.77
N LEU A 23 -14.98 3.73 25.81
CA LEU A 23 -14.39 5.06 26.01
C LEU A 23 -13.35 5.38 24.93
N LEU A 24 -12.49 4.42 24.60
CA LEU A 24 -11.50 4.60 23.53
C LEU A 24 -12.20 4.93 22.20
N PHE A 25 -13.21 4.17 21.82
CA PHE A 25 -14.03 4.43 20.62
C PHE A 25 -14.66 5.84 20.64
N LEU A 26 -15.20 6.26 21.79
CA LEU A 26 -15.78 7.60 21.94
C LEU A 26 -14.73 8.69 21.77
N LEU A 27 -13.53 8.49 22.33
CA LEU A 27 -12.40 9.42 22.20
C LEU A 27 -11.90 9.49 20.75
N GLU A 28 -11.75 8.37 20.08
CA GLU A 28 -11.38 8.34 18.66
C GLU A 28 -12.36 9.13 17.80
N LYS A 29 -13.67 8.90 18.01
CA LYS A 29 -14.73 9.58 17.26
C LYS A 29 -14.78 11.07 17.57
N THR A 30 -14.55 11.46 18.82
CA THR A 30 -14.64 12.86 19.26
C THR A 30 -13.43 13.68 18.82
N PHE A 31 -12.22 13.11 18.92
CA PHE A 31 -10.97 13.81 18.65
C PHE A 31 -10.39 13.50 17.27
N GLY A 32 -10.98 12.59 16.51
CA GLY A 32 -10.59 12.30 15.13
C GLY A 32 -9.23 11.62 14.96
N PHE A 33 -8.74 10.94 16.01
CA PHE A 33 -7.52 10.12 15.89
C PHE A 33 -7.89 8.63 15.74
N THR A 34 -6.93 7.81 15.31
CA THR A 34 -7.08 6.36 15.18
C THR A 34 -6.07 5.68 16.08
N SER A 35 -6.54 4.85 17.01
CA SER A 35 -5.66 4.12 17.95
C SER A 35 -4.98 2.93 17.28
N ASN A 36 -3.95 2.41 17.95
CA ASN A 36 -3.32 1.17 17.51
C ASN A 36 -4.26 -0.03 17.60
N VAL A 37 -5.25 -0.01 18.52
CA VAL A 37 -6.26 -1.08 18.63
C VAL A 37 -7.09 -1.14 17.35
N THR A 38 -7.64 -0.01 16.93
CA THR A 38 -8.39 0.10 15.66
C THR A 38 -7.54 -0.30 14.45
N LEU A 39 -6.26 0.10 14.39
CA LEU A 39 -5.36 -0.31 13.31
C LEU A 39 -5.11 -1.82 13.30
N VAL A 40 -4.97 -2.47 14.46
CA VAL A 40 -4.83 -3.93 14.56
C VAL A 40 -6.11 -4.63 14.10
N GLU A 41 -7.28 -4.15 14.52
CA GLU A 41 -8.57 -4.69 14.07
C GLU A 41 -8.74 -4.57 12.56
N LEU A 42 -8.42 -3.41 11.97
CA LEU A 42 -8.47 -3.18 10.53
C LEU A 42 -7.43 -4.04 9.76
N SER A 43 -6.32 -4.44 10.38
CA SER A 43 -5.34 -5.32 9.73
C SER A 43 -5.70 -6.80 9.78
N ASN A 44 -6.87 -7.15 10.33
CA ASN A 44 -7.39 -8.51 10.29
C ASN A 44 -7.82 -8.87 8.86
N ILE A 45 -7.07 -9.76 8.22
CA ILE A 45 -7.32 -10.22 6.83
C ILE A 45 -8.65 -10.95 6.65
N ASN A 46 -9.27 -11.40 7.74
CA ASN A 46 -10.59 -12.03 7.73
C ASN A 46 -11.75 -11.01 7.86
N SER A 47 -11.45 -9.71 7.92
CA SER A 47 -12.49 -8.67 7.87
C SER A 47 -13.24 -8.73 6.54
N ASP A 48 -14.52 -8.33 6.55
CA ASP A 48 -15.38 -8.48 5.37
C ASP A 48 -14.79 -7.85 4.10
N LEU A 49 -14.24 -6.65 4.19
CA LEU A 49 -13.68 -5.94 3.05
C LEU A 49 -12.39 -6.59 2.52
N LEU A 50 -11.46 -6.99 3.39
CA LEU A 50 -10.23 -7.65 2.96
C LEU A 50 -10.50 -9.07 2.45
N ARG A 51 -11.48 -9.77 3.01
CA ARG A 51 -11.94 -11.06 2.50
C ARG A 51 -12.54 -10.89 1.10
N GLN A 52 -13.44 -9.91 0.91
CA GLN A 52 -13.99 -9.59 -0.42
C GLN A 52 -12.87 -9.28 -1.42
N MET A 53 -11.86 -8.49 -1.01
CA MET A 53 -10.69 -8.19 -1.84
C MET A 53 -9.93 -9.46 -2.24
N SER A 54 -9.71 -10.38 -1.29
CA SER A 54 -9.00 -11.65 -1.57
C SER A 54 -9.74 -12.57 -2.53
N GLU A 55 -11.06 -12.51 -2.55
CA GLU A 55 -11.92 -13.30 -3.45
C GLU A 55 -12.07 -12.65 -4.84
N THR A 56 -12.20 -11.32 -4.89
CA THR A 56 -12.47 -10.57 -6.14
C THR A 56 -11.20 -10.27 -6.92
N VAL A 57 -10.12 -9.88 -6.22
CA VAL A 57 -8.83 -9.45 -6.79
C VAL A 57 -7.65 -10.12 -6.04
N PRO A 58 -7.51 -11.45 -6.15
CA PRO A 58 -6.51 -12.20 -5.37
C PRO A 58 -5.06 -11.76 -5.66
N GLY A 59 -4.75 -11.37 -6.89
CA GLY A 59 -3.43 -10.86 -7.27
C GLY A 59 -3.11 -9.52 -6.58
N THR A 60 -4.07 -8.61 -6.55
CA THR A 60 -3.95 -7.33 -5.83
C THR A 60 -3.87 -7.54 -4.31
N PHE A 61 -4.67 -8.46 -3.76
CA PHE A 61 -4.59 -8.79 -2.33
C PHE A 61 -3.21 -9.33 -1.95
N GLN A 62 -2.65 -10.24 -2.74
CA GLN A 62 -1.31 -10.78 -2.51
C GLN A 62 -0.24 -9.68 -2.63
N HIS A 63 -0.35 -8.79 -3.61
CA HIS A 63 0.49 -7.60 -3.75
C HIS A 63 0.45 -6.73 -2.50
N SER A 64 -0.76 -6.35 -2.05
CA SER A 64 -0.95 -5.52 -0.86
C SER A 64 -0.35 -6.13 0.40
N MET A 65 -0.41 -7.46 0.57
CA MET A 65 0.24 -8.17 1.68
C MET A 65 1.77 -8.07 1.61
N GLN A 66 2.36 -8.18 0.43
CA GLN A 66 3.82 -8.05 0.25
C GLN A 66 4.27 -6.62 0.49
N VAL A 67 3.56 -5.63 -0.06
CA VAL A 67 3.79 -4.21 0.19
C VAL A 67 3.68 -3.89 1.67
N ALA A 68 2.66 -4.42 2.36
CA ALA A 68 2.46 -4.21 3.80
C ALA A 68 3.65 -4.73 4.63
N ASN A 69 4.19 -5.91 4.29
CA ASN A 69 5.36 -6.47 4.97
C ASN A 69 6.62 -5.64 4.71
N LEU A 70 6.84 -5.25 3.45
CA LEU A 70 8.01 -4.47 3.04
C LEU A 70 8.00 -3.07 3.69
N ALA A 71 6.87 -2.39 3.61
CA ALA A 71 6.68 -1.04 4.14
C ALA A 71 6.74 -0.99 5.67
N ALA A 72 6.13 -1.94 6.36
CA ALA A 72 6.15 -2.00 7.82
C ALA A 72 7.58 -2.17 8.38
N GLU A 73 8.40 -2.98 7.74
CA GLU A 73 9.81 -3.16 8.16
C GLU A 73 10.62 -1.87 7.98
N ALA A 74 10.44 -1.18 6.86
CA ALA A 74 11.08 0.12 6.63
C ALA A 74 10.62 1.16 7.66
N ALA A 75 9.32 1.17 7.99
CA ALA A 75 8.78 2.06 9.01
C ALA A 75 9.42 1.83 10.40
N ILE A 76 9.63 0.58 10.79
CA ILE A 76 10.32 0.24 12.05
C ILE A 76 11.73 0.84 12.06
N ARG A 77 12.48 0.67 10.97
CA ARG A 77 13.89 1.10 10.88
C ARG A 77 14.09 2.61 10.94
N ILE A 78 13.11 3.40 10.50
CA ILE A 78 13.19 4.88 10.54
C ILE A 78 12.35 5.50 11.66
N GLY A 79 11.77 4.69 12.56
CA GLY A 79 10.95 5.16 13.67
C GLY A 79 9.60 5.75 13.27
N ALA A 80 9.04 5.33 12.13
CA ALA A 80 7.67 5.66 11.70
C ALA A 80 6.65 4.66 12.30
N LYS A 81 5.36 4.95 12.15
CA LYS A 81 4.26 4.15 12.71
C LYS A 81 4.02 2.90 11.87
N SER A 82 4.76 1.82 12.14
CA SER A 82 4.74 0.59 11.35
C SER A 82 3.36 -0.06 11.24
N GLN A 83 2.56 -0.09 12.33
CA GLN A 83 1.21 -0.64 12.28
C GLN A 83 0.29 0.18 11.35
N LEU A 84 0.43 1.50 11.36
CA LEU A 84 -0.32 2.39 10.45
C LEU A 84 0.05 2.13 8.99
N VAL A 85 1.35 2.06 8.69
CA VAL A 85 1.84 1.76 7.33
C VAL A 85 1.36 0.39 6.87
N ARG A 86 1.47 -0.63 7.73
CA ARG A 86 0.99 -1.98 7.44
C ARG A 86 -0.48 -2.00 7.09
N THR A 87 -1.30 -1.37 7.94
CA THR A 87 -2.75 -1.31 7.72
C THR A 87 -3.09 -0.52 6.47
N GLY A 88 -2.49 0.66 6.27
CA GLY A 88 -2.68 1.46 5.06
C GLY A 88 -2.34 0.71 3.78
N ALA A 89 -1.25 -0.05 3.79
CA ALA A 89 -0.84 -0.87 2.65
C ALA A 89 -1.84 -1.99 2.30
N LEU A 90 -2.56 -2.55 3.28
CA LEU A 90 -3.59 -3.56 3.00
C LEU A 90 -4.78 -2.99 2.21
N TYR A 91 -5.05 -1.70 2.35
CA TYR A 91 -6.23 -1.05 1.77
C TYR A 91 -5.91 -0.14 0.58
N HIS A 92 -4.65 0.16 0.28
CA HIS A 92 -4.30 1.20 -0.71
C HIS A 92 -4.93 0.96 -2.08
N ASP A 93 -5.09 -0.28 -2.46
CA ASP A 93 -5.52 -0.75 -3.78
C ASP A 93 -6.94 -1.36 -3.81
N ILE A 94 -7.76 -1.17 -2.77
CA ILE A 94 -9.12 -1.76 -2.71
C ILE A 94 -10.01 -1.37 -3.88
N GLY A 95 -9.77 -0.22 -4.50
CA GLY A 95 -10.55 0.26 -5.65
C GLY A 95 -10.39 -0.59 -6.91
N LYS A 96 -9.35 -1.40 -7.00
CA LYS A 96 -9.17 -2.35 -8.12
C LYS A 96 -10.28 -3.42 -8.18
N MET A 97 -11.05 -3.60 -7.09
CA MET A 97 -12.21 -4.48 -7.07
C MET A 97 -13.34 -4.05 -8.02
N GLU A 98 -13.41 -2.76 -8.38
CA GLU A 98 -14.45 -2.26 -9.31
C GLU A 98 -14.18 -2.69 -10.75
N ASN A 99 -12.91 -2.83 -11.15
CA ASN A 99 -12.51 -3.18 -12.52
C ASN A 99 -11.36 -4.22 -12.54
N PRO A 100 -11.53 -5.41 -11.97
CA PRO A 100 -10.44 -6.38 -11.76
C PRO A 100 -9.64 -6.75 -13.01
N ALA A 101 -10.33 -6.94 -14.14
CA ALA A 101 -9.74 -7.41 -15.39
C ALA A 101 -8.74 -6.42 -16.03
N PHE A 102 -8.77 -5.14 -15.64
CA PHE A 102 -7.86 -4.12 -16.15
C PHE A 102 -6.49 -4.11 -15.44
N PHE A 103 -6.33 -4.87 -14.37
CA PHE A 103 -5.08 -4.95 -13.61
C PHE A 103 -4.38 -6.29 -13.86
N THR A 104 -3.15 -6.22 -14.37
CA THR A 104 -2.41 -7.38 -14.89
C THR A 104 -2.22 -8.48 -13.85
N GLU A 105 -2.07 -8.13 -12.59
CA GLU A 105 -1.92 -9.08 -11.48
C GLU A 105 -3.17 -9.93 -11.22
N ASN A 106 -4.34 -9.52 -11.75
CA ASN A 106 -5.60 -10.27 -11.63
C ASN A 106 -5.99 -10.97 -12.93
N GLN A 107 -5.23 -10.78 -14.03
CA GLN A 107 -5.52 -11.44 -15.30
C GLN A 107 -5.08 -12.89 -15.27
N SER A 108 -6.02 -13.82 -15.43
CA SER A 108 -5.77 -15.25 -15.56
C SER A 108 -5.90 -15.71 -17.02
N GLY A 109 -4.86 -15.44 -17.85
CA GLY A 109 -4.76 -15.95 -19.21
C GLY A 109 -5.84 -15.48 -20.21
N GLY A 110 -6.61 -14.46 -19.87
CA GLY A 110 -7.71 -13.92 -20.66
C GLY A 110 -7.31 -12.83 -21.65
N VAL A 111 -8.30 -12.27 -22.31
CA VAL A 111 -8.15 -11.13 -23.22
C VAL A 111 -7.85 -9.89 -22.37
N ASN A 112 -6.75 -9.19 -22.66
CA ASN A 112 -6.45 -7.90 -22.04
C ASN A 112 -7.48 -6.85 -22.50
N PRO A 113 -8.35 -6.33 -21.62
CA PRO A 113 -9.41 -5.40 -22.01
C PRO A 113 -8.90 -4.06 -22.50
N HIS A 114 -7.66 -3.67 -22.17
CA HIS A 114 -7.02 -2.46 -22.69
C HIS A 114 -6.84 -2.47 -24.21
N LYS A 115 -6.86 -3.65 -24.88
CA LYS A 115 -6.74 -3.75 -26.34
C LYS A 115 -7.90 -3.09 -27.10
N ASN A 116 -9.04 -2.90 -26.43
CA ASN A 116 -10.25 -2.30 -27.01
C ASN A 116 -10.41 -0.81 -26.65
N LEU A 117 -9.43 -0.23 -25.96
CA LEU A 117 -9.44 1.16 -25.50
C LEU A 117 -8.23 1.91 -26.08
N ASN A 118 -8.38 3.24 -26.26
CA ASN A 118 -7.22 4.08 -26.49
C ASN A 118 -6.40 4.28 -25.20
N TYR A 119 -5.24 4.94 -25.30
CA TYR A 119 -4.34 5.11 -24.16
C TYR A 119 -4.93 6.00 -23.08
N GLU A 120 -5.67 7.06 -23.44
CA GLU A 120 -6.33 7.95 -22.51
C GLU A 120 -7.43 7.20 -21.72
N GLN A 121 -8.26 6.45 -22.41
CA GLN A 121 -9.31 5.64 -21.77
C GLN A 121 -8.69 4.58 -20.83
N SER A 122 -7.63 3.91 -21.28
CA SER A 122 -6.90 2.94 -20.47
C SER A 122 -6.29 3.58 -19.23
N ALA A 123 -5.68 4.76 -19.37
CA ALA A 123 -5.14 5.53 -18.25
C ALA A 123 -6.23 5.91 -17.25
N GLN A 124 -7.36 6.39 -17.71
CA GLN A 124 -8.49 6.79 -16.85
C GLN A 124 -9.08 5.60 -16.08
N VAL A 125 -9.22 4.43 -16.71
CA VAL A 125 -9.65 3.21 -16.00
C VAL A 125 -8.65 2.81 -14.90
N VAL A 126 -7.35 2.90 -15.20
CA VAL A 126 -6.34 2.60 -14.16
C VAL A 126 -6.35 3.65 -13.06
N ILE A 127 -6.43 4.95 -13.40
CA ILE A 127 -6.46 6.06 -12.42
C ILE A 127 -7.69 5.95 -11.52
N SER A 128 -8.83 5.51 -12.05
CA SER A 128 -10.10 5.46 -11.30
C SER A 128 -10.04 4.61 -10.04
N HIS A 129 -9.10 3.61 -9.93
CA HIS A 129 -9.02 2.79 -8.72
C HIS A 129 -8.77 3.62 -7.46
N VAL A 130 -8.11 4.78 -7.56
CA VAL A 130 -7.90 5.66 -6.41
C VAL A 130 -9.22 6.25 -5.93
N THR A 131 -10.01 6.80 -6.84
CA THR A 131 -11.30 7.38 -6.50
C THR A 131 -12.33 6.33 -6.09
N ASP A 132 -12.32 5.17 -6.73
CA ASP A 132 -13.20 4.06 -6.40
C ASP A 132 -12.80 3.43 -5.05
N GLY A 133 -11.50 3.35 -4.77
CA GLY A 133 -10.99 2.96 -3.45
C GLY A 133 -11.45 3.90 -2.34
N LEU A 134 -11.45 5.21 -2.57
CA LEU A 134 -11.97 6.18 -1.60
C LEU A 134 -13.48 6.01 -1.37
N LYS A 135 -14.28 5.77 -2.42
CA LYS A 135 -15.72 5.47 -2.30
C LYS A 135 -15.97 4.21 -1.47
N LEU A 136 -15.20 3.14 -1.73
CA LEU A 136 -15.28 1.90 -0.94
C LEU A 136 -14.86 2.13 0.51
N ALA A 137 -13.81 2.90 0.74
CA ALA A 137 -13.37 3.26 2.08
C ALA A 137 -14.42 4.06 2.85
N ASP A 138 -15.15 4.98 2.19
CA ASP A 138 -16.26 5.73 2.78
C ASP A 138 -17.43 4.80 3.10
N LYS A 139 -17.81 3.94 2.18
CA LYS A 139 -18.88 2.93 2.37
C LYS A 139 -18.62 2.01 3.57
N HIS A 140 -17.38 1.65 3.81
CA HIS A 140 -16.97 0.79 4.91
C HIS A 140 -16.48 1.58 6.15
N ASN A 141 -16.68 2.89 6.19
CA ASN A 141 -16.32 3.78 7.29
C ASN A 141 -14.84 3.67 7.71
N LEU A 142 -13.94 3.47 6.76
CA LEU A 142 -12.50 3.44 7.07
C LEU A 142 -12.03 4.80 7.59
N PRO A 143 -11.13 4.81 8.60
CA PRO A 143 -10.59 6.05 9.15
C PRO A 143 -9.89 6.90 8.09
N LYS A 144 -9.90 8.22 8.29
CA LYS A 144 -9.24 9.17 7.39
C LYS A 144 -7.78 8.81 7.13
N VAL A 145 -7.03 8.40 8.16
CA VAL A 145 -5.63 8.01 8.02
C VAL A 145 -5.40 6.83 7.07
N ILE A 146 -6.38 5.94 6.89
CA ILE A 146 -6.31 4.85 5.90
C ILE A 146 -6.67 5.37 4.50
N LYS A 147 -7.65 6.26 4.38
CA LYS A 147 -7.99 6.94 3.11
C LYS A 147 -6.81 7.76 2.59
N ASP A 148 -6.01 8.33 3.47
CA ASP A 148 -4.79 9.07 3.10
C ASP A 148 -3.80 8.17 2.32
N PHE A 149 -3.68 6.88 2.67
CA PHE A 149 -2.87 5.93 1.91
C PHE A 149 -3.47 5.64 0.52
N ILE A 150 -4.78 5.46 0.42
CA ILE A 150 -5.47 5.24 -0.86
C ILE A 150 -5.27 6.43 -1.79
N SER A 151 -5.38 7.67 -1.28
CA SER A 151 -5.26 8.86 -2.11
C SER A 151 -3.85 9.20 -2.52
N THR A 152 -2.82 8.84 -1.72
CA THR A 152 -1.45 9.32 -1.90
C THR A 152 -0.48 8.33 -2.52
N HIS A 153 -0.82 7.02 -2.62
CA HIS A 153 0.15 6.01 -3.01
C HIS A 153 0.72 6.18 -4.43
N HIS A 154 -0.02 6.85 -5.32
CA HIS A 154 0.49 7.28 -6.62
C HIS A 154 0.78 8.78 -6.71
N GLY A 155 0.40 9.56 -5.68
CA GLY A 155 0.55 11.00 -5.65
C GLY A 155 -0.06 11.67 -6.88
N ARG A 156 0.66 12.60 -7.48
CA ARG A 156 0.35 13.22 -8.79
C ARG A 156 1.23 12.62 -9.90
N GLY A 157 1.57 11.35 -9.77
CA GLY A 157 2.30 10.61 -10.79
C GLY A 157 1.50 10.42 -12.07
N LYS A 158 2.19 10.02 -13.14
CA LYS A 158 1.56 9.68 -14.42
C LYS A 158 1.47 8.17 -14.59
N THR A 159 0.45 7.71 -15.29
CA THR A 159 0.37 6.35 -15.82
C THR A 159 1.39 6.18 -16.95
N LYS A 160 2.68 6.04 -16.57
CA LYS A 160 3.85 6.17 -17.47
C LYS A 160 3.74 5.30 -18.72
N PHE A 161 3.23 4.07 -18.60
CA PHE A 161 3.07 3.17 -19.74
C PHE A 161 2.18 3.80 -20.82
N PHE A 162 0.97 4.22 -20.46
CA PHE A 162 0.02 4.79 -21.41
C PHE A 162 0.46 6.15 -21.92
N TYR A 163 1.03 6.98 -21.06
CA TYR A 163 1.56 8.29 -21.43
C TYR A 163 2.68 8.20 -22.47
N ILE A 164 3.66 7.31 -22.24
CA ILE A 164 4.79 7.11 -23.14
C ILE A 164 4.34 6.47 -24.45
N SER A 165 3.43 5.48 -24.38
CA SER A 165 2.87 4.83 -25.58
C SER A 165 2.13 5.84 -26.46
N TRP A 166 1.33 6.71 -25.83
CA TRP A 166 0.63 7.79 -26.54
C TRP A 166 1.63 8.73 -27.24
N LYS A 167 2.64 9.21 -26.53
CA LYS A 167 3.69 10.09 -27.12
C LYS A 167 4.44 9.44 -28.28
N ASN A 168 4.71 8.14 -28.20
CA ASN A 168 5.39 7.41 -29.27
C ASN A 168 4.52 7.26 -30.52
N GLU A 169 3.20 7.17 -30.38
CA GLU A 169 2.28 7.10 -31.51
C GLU A 169 1.92 8.50 -32.09
N HIS A 170 2.09 9.55 -31.28
CA HIS A 170 1.76 10.93 -31.66
C HIS A 170 2.98 11.86 -31.44
N PRO A 171 4.08 11.67 -32.21
CA PRO A 171 5.34 12.39 -31.94
C PRO A 171 5.25 13.90 -32.12
N ASP A 172 4.31 14.37 -32.95
CA ASP A 172 4.12 15.79 -33.29
C ASP A 172 2.99 16.45 -32.47
N GLU A 173 2.38 15.72 -31.52
CA GLU A 173 1.26 16.23 -30.72
C GLU A 173 1.62 16.26 -29.23
N GLU A 174 1.00 17.17 -28.48
CA GLU A 174 1.10 17.22 -27.03
C GLU A 174 -0.12 16.54 -26.37
N PRO A 175 0.10 15.58 -25.46
CA PRO A 175 -0.99 14.91 -24.77
C PRO A 175 -1.69 15.84 -23.78
N ASN A 176 -2.97 15.62 -23.54
CA ASN A 176 -3.61 16.16 -22.37
C ASN A 176 -3.08 15.43 -21.12
N GLU A 177 -2.08 16.02 -20.46
CA GLU A 177 -1.40 15.39 -19.32
C GLU A 177 -2.32 15.04 -18.15
N GLU A 178 -3.42 15.78 -17.98
CA GLU A 178 -4.40 15.53 -16.92
C GLU A 178 -5.05 14.15 -17.06
N LEU A 179 -5.25 13.67 -18.29
CA LEU A 179 -5.83 12.34 -18.55
C LEU A 179 -4.92 11.20 -18.12
N PHE A 180 -3.63 11.46 -17.98
CA PHE A 180 -2.62 10.46 -17.57
C PHE A 180 -2.15 10.66 -16.13
N THR A 181 -2.60 11.69 -15.43
CA THR A 181 -2.10 12.08 -14.11
C THR A 181 -3.06 11.66 -13.00
N TYR A 182 -2.53 11.00 -11.97
CA TYR A 182 -3.29 10.66 -10.78
C TYR A 182 -3.73 11.91 -10.02
N PRO A 183 -4.91 11.88 -9.34
CA PRO A 183 -5.48 13.06 -8.70
C PRO A 183 -4.66 13.58 -7.53
N GLY A 184 -3.83 12.75 -6.93
CA GLY A 184 -3.09 13.08 -5.73
C GLY A 184 -3.97 13.12 -4.47
N PRO A 185 -3.49 13.73 -3.39
CA PRO A 185 -2.26 14.52 -3.27
C PRO A 185 -0.98 13.67 -3.25
N ASN A 186 0.19 14.32 -3.33
CA ASN A 186 1.45 13.66 -3.05
C ASN A 186 1.52 13.23 -1.58
N PRO A 187 2.34 12.23 -1.23
CA PRO A 187 2.60 11.86 0.15
C PRO A 187 3.00 13.07 1.01
N PHE A 188 2.48 13.12 2.23
CA PHE A 188 2.69 14.22 3.16
C PHE A 188 3.14 13.77 4.57
N SER A 189 3.28 12.46 4.77
CA SER A 189 3.82 11.86 6.00
C SER A 189 4.91 10.84 5.65
N LYS A 190 5.74 10.47 6.65
CA LYS A 190 6.71 9.39 6.47
C LYS A 190 6.03 8.09 6.06
N GLU A 191 4.90 7.81 6.67
CA GLU A 191 4.12 6.59 6.45
C GLU A 191 3.61 6.49 5.01
N THR A 192 3.01 7.56 4.48
CA THR A 192 2.50 7.58 3.10
C THR A 192 3.64 7.57 2.07
N ALA A 193 4.79 8.20 2.37
CA ALA A 193 5.98 8.15 1.53
C ALA A 193 6.58 6.72 1.46
N ILE A 194 6.66 6.02 2.61
CA ILE A 194 7.13 4.64 2.67
C ILE A 194 6.23 3.74 1.80
N LEU A 195 4.90 3.91 1.88
CA LEU A 195 3.99 3.13 1.07
C LEU A 195 4.23 3.36 -0.43
N MET A 196 4.31 4.61 -0.89
CA MET A 196 4.55 4.92 -2.30
C MET A 196 5.85 4.28 -2.82
N MET A 197 6.92 4.31 -2.01
CA MET A 197 8.18 3.66 -2.37
C MET A 197 8.04 2.12 -2.41
N ALA A 198 7.38 1.53 -1.40
CA ALA A 198 7.23 0.09 -1.28
C ALA A 198 6.34 -0.49 -2.39
N ASP A 199 5.24 0.17 -2.71
CA ASP A 199 4.32 -0.20 -3.77
C ASP A 199 5.05 -0.25 -5.12
N ALA A 200 5.70 0.83 -5.51
CA ALA A 200 6.43 0.91 -6.78
C ALA A 200 7.57 -0.13 -6.88
N VAL A 201 8.30 -0.34 -5.79
CA VAL A 201 9.41 -1.31 -5.74
C VAL A 201 8.90 -2.74 -5.80
N GLU A 202 7.84 -3.08 -5.07
CA GLU A 202 7.25 -4.44 -5.10
C GLU A 202 6.70 -4.75 -6.48
N ALA A 203 5.90 -3.85 -7.06
CA ALA A 203 5.32 -4.04 -8.39
C ALA A 203 6.40 -4.23 -9.47
N ALA A 204 7.43 -3.41 -9.47
CA ALA A 204 8.51 -3.51 -10.45
C ALA A 204 9.39 -4.75 -10.23
N SER A 205 9.56 -5.21 -9.00
CA SER A 205 10.38 -6.39 -8.69
C SER A 205 9.86 -7.66 -9.36
N ARG A 206 8.55 -7.75 -9.60
CA ARG A 206 7.92 -8.91 -10.27
C ARG A 206 8.34 -9.07 -11.74
N SER A 207 8.83 -8.00 -12.36
CA SER A 207 9.25 -7.98 -13.76
C SER A 207 10.77 -8.17 -13.93
N LEU A 208 11.52 -8.41 -12.85
CA LEU A 208 12.95 -8.68 -12.95
C LEU A 208 13.19 -10.02 -13.67
N PRO A 209 14.09 -10.06 -14.66
CA PRO A 209 14.45 -11.30 -15.35
C PRO A 209 15.19 -12.28 -14.44
N GLU A 210 15.93 -11.76 -13.48
CA GLU A 210 16.69 -12.50 -12.46
C GLU A 210 16.80 -11.68 -11.16
N TYR A 211 16.86 -12.41 -10.05
CA TYR A 211 16.88 -11.81 -8.70
C TYR A 211 18.29 -11.86 -8.11
N THR A 212 19.24 -11.22 -8.77
CA THR A 212 20.59 -11.05 -8.23
C THR A 212 20.67 -9.85 -7.29
N GLU A 213 21.72 -9.79 -6.49
CA GLU A 213 21.97 -8.65 -5.62
C GLU A 213 22.06 -7.33 -6.41
N GLU A 214 22.70 -7.39 -7.56
CA GLU A 214 22.88 -6.25 -8.45
C GLU A 214 21.55 -5.78 -9.06
N THR A 215 20.74 -6.70 -9.63
CA THR A 215 19.46 -6.36 -10.26
C THR A 215 18.47 -5.78 -9.26
N ILE A 216 18.40 -6.36 -8.06
CA ILE A 216 17.57 -5.84 -6.97
C ILE A 216 18.05 -4.47 -6.52
N SER A 217 19.37 -4.29 -6.33
CA SER A 217 19.92 -3.00 -5.89
C SER A 217 19.63 -1.89 -6.90
N ASN A 218 19.90 -2.16 -8.18
CA ASN A 218 19.67 -1.20 -9.26
C ASN A 218 18.18 -0.83 -9.38
N LEU A 219 17.28 -1.81 -9.25
CA LEU A 219 15.85 -1.57 -9.28
C LEU A 219 15.40 -0.62 -8.16
N VAL A 220 15.76 -0.94 -6.91
CA VAL A 220 15.37 -0.15 -5.74
C VAL A 220 15.90 1.27 -5.85
N ASP A 221 17.20 1.43 -6.20
CA ASP A 221 17.81 2.74 -6.36
C ASP A 221 17.13 3.55 -7.46
N LYS A 222 16.95 2.97 -8.64
CA LYS A 222 16.33 3.65 -9.79
C LYS A 222 14.92 4.15 -9.48
N ILE A 223 14.09 3.33 -8.83
CA ILE A 223 12.70 3.70 -8.54
C ILE A 223 12.65 4.82 -7.51
N ILE A 224 13.33 4.64 -6.38
CA ILE A 224 13.25 5.61 -5.28
C ILE A 224 13.92 6.93 -5.69
N ASP A 225 15.06 6.91 -6.38
CA ASP A 225 15.71 8.11 -6.86
C ASP A 225 14.87 8.87 -7.90
N SER A 226 14.15 8.16 -8.77
CA SER A 226 13.19 8.78 -9.69
C SER A 226 12.07 9.48 -8.91
N GLN A 227 11.48 8.83 -7.89
CA GLN A 227 10.42 9.43 -7.08
C GLN A 227 10.90 10.68 -6.31
N VAL A 228 12.13 10.66 -5.80
CA VAL A 228 12.77 11.81 -5.16
C VAL A 228 13.00 12.95 -6.17
N ALA A 229 13.54 12.64 -7.35
CA ALA A 229 13.82 13.60 -8.41
C ALA A 229 12.53 14.25 -8.96
N GLU A 230 11.46 13.47 -9.09
CA GLU A 230 10.13 13.95 -9.48
C GLU A 230 9.45 14.79 -8.38
N GLY A 231 10.02 14.83 -7.17
CA GLY A 231 9.60 15.72 -6.08
C GLY A 231 8.36 15.24 -5.31
N TYR A 232 8.02 13.96 -5.37
CA TYR A 232 6.83 13.42 -4.67
C TYR A 232 6.89 13.56 -3.15
N PHE A 233 8.07 13.67 -2.57
CA PHE A 233 8.26 13.71 -1.12
C PHE A 233 8.54 15.12 -0.56
N LYS A 234 8.34 16.19 -1.35
CA LYS A 234 8.62 17.57 -0.93
C LYS A 234 7.81 18.00 0.30
N GLU A 235 6.59 17.48 0.43
CA GLU A 235 5.69 17.80 1.55
C GLU A 235 5.85 16.82 2.73
N CYS A 236 6.77 15.84 2.62
CA CYS A 236 6.98 14.83 3.67
C CYS A 236 8.08 15.23 4.64
N PRO A 237 7.92 14.99 5.94
CA PRO A 237 8.98 15.15 6.93
C PRO A 237 9.96 13.96 6.90
N ILE A 238 10.31 13.49 5.70
CA ILE A 238 11.25 12.39 5.46
C ILE A 238 12.62 12.94 5.11
N THR A 239 13.67 12.37 5.70
CA THR A 239 15.05 12.84 5.47
C THR A 239 15.75 11.96 4.43
N PHE A 240 16.82 12.47 3.81
CA PHE A 240 17.70 11.67 2.95
C PHE A 240 18.28 10.44 3.67
N LYS A 241 18.53 10.55 4.99
CA LYS A 241 18.95 9.43 5.82
C LYS A 241 17.85 8.37 5.92
N ASP A 242 16.60 8.78 6.11
CA ASP A 242 15.47 7.85 6.13
C ASP A 242 15.34 7.13 4.78
N ILE A 243 15.44 7.85 3.67
CA ILE A 243 15.38 7.28 2.31
C ILE A 243 16.50 6.26 2.08
N ALA A 244 17.74 6.57 2.48
CA ALA A 244 18.85 5.63 2.38
C ALA A 244 18.61 4.36 3.20
N THR A 245 18.06 4.50 4.41
CA THR A 245 17.67 3.37 5.26
C THR A 245 16.57 2.52 4.63
N ILE A 246 15.52 3.14 4.07
CA ILE A 246 14.42 2.47 3.37
C ILE A 246 14.95 1.65 2.20
N LYS A 247 15.82 2.23 1.36
CA LYS A 247 16.47 1.51 0.25
C LYS A 247 17.20 0.27 0.74
N THR A 248 17.98 0.38 1.81
CA THR A 248 18.70 -0.76 2.40
C THR A 248 17.74 -1.86 2.82
N VAL A 249 16.67 -1.51 3.55
CA VAL A 249 15.66 -2.48 4.00
C VAL A 249 14.98 -3.16 2.82
N PHE A 250 14.60 -2.42 1.79
CA PHE A 250 13.94 -3.01 0.61
C PHE A 250 14.85 -3.98 -0.11
N LYS A 251 16.14 -3.64 -0.31
CA LYS A 251 17.12 -4.53 -0.91
C LYS A 251 17.28 -5.83 -0.10
N GLU A 252 17.42 -5.73 1.23
CA GLU A 252 17.51 -6.88 2.12
C GLU A 252 16.28 -7.79 2.04
N LYS A 253 15.08 -7.20 2.11
CA LYS A 253 13.82 -7.96 2.11
C LYS A 253 13.52 -8.61 0.77
N LEU A 254 13.78 -7.94 -0.34
CA LEU A 254 13.60 -8.52 -1.67
C LEU A 254 14.56 -9.70 -1.90
N LYS A 255 15.82 -9.60 -1.46
CA LYS A 255 16.75 -10.73 -1.51
C LYS A 255 16.20 -11.94 -0.76
N ILE A 256 15.65 -11.75 0.44
CA ILE A 256 15.08 -12.83 1.23
C ILE A 256 13.84 -13.42 0.56
N ALA A 257 12.96 -12.56 0.03
CA ALA A 257 11.70 -12.97 -0.59
C ALA A 257 11.92 -13.82 -1.86
N TYR A 258 12.94 -13.47 -2.64
CA TYR A 258 13.27 -14.13 -3.92
C TYR A 258 14.44 -15.10 -3.83
N HIS A 259 14.94 -15.41 -2.63
CA HIS A 259 16.01 -16.40 -2.47
C HIS A 259 15.53 -17.74 -3.03
N THR A 260 16.27 -18.27 -3.99
CA THR A 260 15.96 -19.54 -4.66
C THR A 260 15.88 -20.65 -3.62
N ARG A 261 14.73 -21.30 -3.53
CA ARG A 261 14.61 -22.53 -2.74
C ARG A 261 15.58 -23.56 -3.30
N ILE A 262 16.40 -24.17 -2.46
CA ILE A 262 17.26 -25.28 -2.85
C ILE A 262 16.37 -26.36 -3.48
N SER A 263 16.64 -26.69 -4.76
CA SER A 263 15.97 -27.83 -5.39
C SER A 263 16.37 -29.10 -4.67
N TYR A 264 15.39 -29.84 -4.16
CA TYR A 264 15.67 -31.15 -3.57
C TYR A 264 16.23 -32.08 -4.66
N PRO A 265 17.36 -32.80 -4.40
CA PRO A 265 17.88 -33.75 -5.35
C PRO A 265 16.88 -34.89 -5.55
N GLU A 266 16.62 -35.25 -6.81
CA GLU A 266 15.81 -36.42 -7.13
C GLU A 266 16.60 -37.71 -6.84
N LEU A 267 15.95 -38.71 -6.21
CA LEU A 267 16.51 -40.05 -6.07
C LEU A 267 16.75 -40.61 -7.49
N LYS A 268 18.03 -40.77 -7.85
CA LYS A 268 18.38 -41.54 -9.03
C LYS A 268 17.91 -42.98 -8.84
N LYS A 269 16.94 -43.42 -9.64
CA LYS A 269 16.52 -44.82 -9.73
C LYS A 269 17.59 -45.68 -10.34
#